data_927667adfd509a0f2cdc341df680ba4d
#
_entry.id   927667adfd509a0f2cdc341df680ba4d
#
_cell.length_a   1.000
_cell.length_b   1.000
_cell.length_c   1.000
_cell.angle_alpha   90.00
_cell.angle_beta   90.00
_cell.angle_gamma   90.00
#
_symmetry.space_group_name_H-M   'P 1'
#
loop_
_entity.id
_entity.type
_entity.pdbx_description
1 polymer ?
#
loop_
_entity_poly.entity_id
_entity_poly.type
_entity_poly.pdbx_seq_one_letter_code
_entity_poly.pdbx_strand_id
1 'polypeptide(L)'
;MQQKRIIVDCMGGDRAPSEMLAGAVAAKAALGGEYLLVGVRAEMESAARARSIDLSAFELRDAGSVIGMEDDPMCVLHAKKDSSMAVALRALRDGEGDAVVSTGNTGALFTGASLIVRRMQGIHRAAIATVLAFEKPTLLMDSGANVTVQPDFLPQFAVMGSAYMKGLFGIEMPRVGLLNNGTEACKGTPMQTEAYRLLSGMPGIRFVGNVEPNALPFDVCDVAVTDGFTGNICLKAYEGVSKFILRGLKNIFMT
;
A
#
# COMPACT_ATOMS: atom_id res chain seq x y z
N MET A 1 -12.02 -21.41 10.01
CA MET A 1 -11.02 -20.36 9.65
C MET A 1 -10.78 -19.54 10.91
N GLN A 2 -9.53 -19.29 11.28
CA GLN A 2 -9.22 -18.42 12.42
C GLN A 2 -9.74 -17.00 12.11
N GLN A 3 -10.44 -16.40 13.07
CA GLN A 3 -11.01 -15.06 12.91
C GLN A 3 -9.87 -14.05 12.81
N LYS A 4 -9.84 -13.26 11.72
CA LYS A 4 -8.79 -12.26 11.49
C LYS A 4 -9.03 -11.04 12.35
N ARG A 5 -7.93 -10.46 12.86
CA ARG A 5 -7.95 -9.24 13.65
C ARG A 5 -7.23 -8.10 12.94
N ILE A 6 -7.94 -7.02 12.70
CA ILE A 6 -7.41 -5.82 12.00
C ILE A 6 -7.16 -4.71 13.02
N ILE A 7 -5.99 -4.13 12.97
CA ILE A 7 -5.62 -2.96 13.77
C ILE A 7 -5.86 -1.72 12.92
N VAL A 8 -6.63 -0.77 13.42
CA VAL A 8 -6.99 0.46 12.70
C VAL A 8 -6.36 1.66 13.39
N ASP A 9 -5.48 2.37 12.69
CA ASP A 9 -5.02 3.70 13.09
C ASP A 9 -6.16 4.70 12.82
N CYS A 10 -6.87 5.07 13.88
CA CYS A 10 -8.05 5.92 13.79
C CYS A 10 -7.73 7.41 13.63
N MET A 11 -6.48 7.83 13.76
CA MET A 11 -6.10 9.25 13.75
C MET A 11 -5.46 9.69 12.43
N GLY A 12 -5.27 8.77 11.49
CA GLY A 12 -4.72 9.09 10.18
C GLY A 12 -5.75 9.69 9.22
N GLY A 13 -5.32 10.66 8.38
CA GLY A 13 -6.12 11.24 7.31
C GLY A 13 -6.95 12.48 7.70
N ASP A 14 -7.46 13.17 6.65
CA ASP A 14 -8.07 14.50 6.76
C ASP A 14 -9.38 14.55 7.56
N ARG A 15 -10.06 13.41 7.71
CA ARG A 15 -11.37 13.30 8.38
C ARG A 15 -11.34 12.37 9.58
N ALA A 16 -10.14 12.09 10.10
CA ALA A 16 -9.97 11.29 11.30
C ALA A 16 -10.46 12.07 12.54
N PRO A 17 -10.89 11.38 13.60
CA PRO A 17 -11.13 9.93 13.67
C PRO A 17 -12.49 9.49 13.11
N SER A 18 -13.35 10.43 12.78
CA SER A 18 -14.78 10.24 12.50
C SER A 18 -15.06 9.24 11.37
N GLU A 19 -14.38 9.41 10.22
CA GLU A 19 -14.55 8.50 9.07
C GLU A 19 -13.90 7.14 9.32
N MET A 20 -12.78 7.10 10.05
CA MET A 20 -12.13 5.84 10.39
C MET A 20 -13.00 4.97 11.29
N LEU A 21 -13.65 5.58 12.29
CA LEU A 21 -14.59 4.88 13.17
C LEU A 21 -15.81 4.37 12.39
N ALA A 22 -16.41 5.20 11.55
CA ALA A 22 -17.53 4.80 10.70
C ALA A 22 -17.15 3.66 9.75
N GLY A 23 -15.97 3.75 9.14
CA GLY A 23 -15.40 2.71 8.27
C GLY A 23 -15.17 1.39 9.01
N ALA A 24 -14.66 1.43 10.23
CA ALA A 24 -14.45 0.23 11.05
C ALA A 24 -15.78 -0.47 11.41
N VAL A 25 -16.83 0.30 11.74
CA VAL A 25 -18.17 -0.25 11.99
C VAL A 25 -18.74 -0.89 10.73
N ALA A 26 -18.66 -0.21 9.59
CA ALA A 26 -19.14 -0.75 8.32
C ALA A 26 -18.37 -2.03 7.93
N ALA A 27 -17.05 -2.03 8.09
CA ALA A 27 -16.21 -3.19 7.81
C ALA A 27 -16.57 -4.38 8.71
N LYS A 28 -16.75 -4.16 10.02
CA LYS A 28 -17.15 -5.21 10.96
C LYS A 28 -18.51 -5.79 10.60
N ALA A 29 -19.46 -4.96 10.21
CA ALA A 29 -20.79 -5.41 9.80
C ALA A 29 -20.77 -6.24 8.50
N ALA A 30 -19.94 -5.84 7.52
CA ALA A 30 -19.86 -6.48 6.22
C ALA A 30 -18.98 -7.74 6.19
N LEU A 31 -17.86 -7.73 6.91
CA LEU A 31 -16.81 -8.74 6.81
C LEU A 31 -16.66 -9.59 8.08
N GLY A 32 -17.28 -9.17 9.19
CA GLY A 32 -17.00 -9.78 10.50
C GLY A 32 -15.60 -9.48 10.99
N GLY A 33 -15.04 -10.36 11.80
CA GLY A 33 -13.67 -10.23 12.31
C GLY A 33 -13.58 -9.42 13.60
N GLU A 34 -12.37 -9.33 14.12
CA GLU A 34 -12.04 -8.53 15.29
C GLU A 34 -11.29 -7.25 14.88
N TYR A 35 -11.50 -6.18 15.60
CA TYR A 35 -10.88 -4.89 15.32
C TYR A 35 -10.32 -4.27 16.60
N LEU A 36 -9.05 -3.85 16.52
CA LEU A 36 -8.39 -3.02 17.53
C LEU A 36 -8.31 -1.59 16.97
N LEU A 37 -9.04 -0.67 17.59
CA LEU A 37 -9.03 0.74 17.19
C LEU A 37 -7.99 1.49 18.04
N VAL A 38 -7.02 2.11 17.38
CA VAL A 38 -5.90 2.81 18.03
C VAL A 38 -5.99 4.31 17.76
N GLY A 39 -5.97 5.13 18.78
CA GLY A 39 -6.04 6.58 18.64
C GLY A 39 -6.11 7.32 19.97
N VAL A 40 -6.20 8.63 19.93
CA VAL A 40 -6.42 9.46 21.13
C VAL A 40 -7.84 9.17 21.63
N ARG A 41 -7.93 8.46 22.74
CA ARG A 41 -9.20 7.93 23.26
C ARG A 41 -10.28 8.98 23.39
N ALA A 42 -9.96 10.15 23.96
CA ALA A 42 -10.93 11.23 24.16
C ALA A 42 -11.51 11.75 22.83
N GLU A 43 -10.68 11.83 21.78
CA GLU A 43 -11.11 12.27 20.45
C GLU A 43 -11.96 11.21 19.76
N MET A 44 -11.58 9.92 19.86
CA MET A 44 -12.37 8.82 19.31
C MET A 44 -13.76 8.76 19.94
N GLU A 45 -13.84 8.83 21.28
CA GLU A 45 -15.12 8.80 22.00
C GLU A 45 -15.99 10.03 21.71
N SER A 46 -15.36 11.22 21.57
CA SER A 46 -16.06 12.44 21.17
C SER A 46 -16.66 12.34 19.77
N ALA A 47 -15.86 11.86 18.80
CA ALA A 47 -16.31 11.68 17.43
C ALA A 47 -17.40 10.60 17.30
N ALA A 48 -17.27 9.52 18.08
CA ALA A 48 -18.27 8.46 18.11
C ALA A 48 -19.61 8.97 18.66
N ARG A 49 -19.60 9.74 19.75
CA ARG A 49 -20.83 10.39 20.31
C ARG A 49 -21.47 11.31 19.29
N ALA A 50 -20.68 12.14 18.61
CA ALA A 50 -21.20 13.10 17.62
C ALA A 50 -21.90 12.44 16.44
N ARG A 51 -21.55 11.19 16.12
CA ARG A 51 -22.13 10.41 15.00
C ARG A 51 -23.02 9.25 15.45
N SER A 52 -23.30 9.12 16.74
CA SER A 52 -24.05 8.00 17.30
C SER A 52 -23.45 6.62 16.94
N ILE A 53 -22.13 6.53 16.91
CA ILE A 53 -21.39 5.29 16.66
C ILE A 53 -21.21 4.54 17.98
N ASP A 54 -21.63 3.28 18.03
CA ASP A 54 -21.39 2.39 19.15
C ASP A 54 -20.00 1.73 19.03
N LEU A 55 -19.13 2.02 19.99
CA LEU A 55 -17.78 1.44 20.07
C LEU A 55 -17.70 0.22 21.00
N SER A 56 -18.81 -0.22 21.63
CA SER A 56 -18.80 -1.31 22.63
C SER A 56 -18.33 -2.66 22.06
N ALA A 57 -18.49 -2.85 20.74
CA ALA A 57 -18.06 -4.07 20.04
C ALA A 57 -16.58 -4.05 19.60
N PHE A 58 -15.82 -3.01 20.01
CA PHE A 58 -14.42 -2.82 19.58
C PHE A 58 -13.50 -2.75 20.81
N GLU A 59 -12.30 -3.28 20.65
CA GLU A 59 -11.21 -2.97 21.59
C GLU A 59 -10.61 -1.62 21.23
N LEU A 60 -10.45 -0.76 22.23
CA LEU A 60 -9.86 0.59 22.07
C LEU A 60 -8.49 0.63 22.74
N ARG A 61 -7.50 1.14 22.00
CA ARG A 61 -6.16 1.40 22.54
C ARG A 61 -5.83 2.87 22.44
N ASP A 62 -5.44 3.44 23.56
CA ASP A 62 -5.08 4.84 23.66
C ASP A 62 -3.70 5.11 23.07
N ALA A 63 -3.54 6.28 22.45
CA ALA A 63 -2.30 6.81 21.91
C ALA A 63 -2.09 8.25 22.38
N GLY A 64 -0.83 8.60 22.63
CA GLY A 64 -0.48 9.91 23.21
C GLY A 64 -0.38 11.04 22.20
N SER A 65 -0.24 10.73 20.89
CA SER A 65 -0.04 11.73 19.85
C SER A 65 -0.52 11.25 18.47
N VAL A 66 -0.45 12.16 17.47
CA VAL A 66 -0.83 11.92 16.08
C VAL A 66 0.29 12.38 15.16
N ILE A 67 0.57 11.61 14.11
CA ILE A 67 1.48 12.00 13.03
C ILE A 67 0.69 12.75 11.97
N GLY A 68 1.04 14.02 11.73
CA GLY A 68 0.47 14.86 10.67
C GLY A 68 1.06 14.54 9.29
N MET A 69 0.41 15.02 8.23
CA MET A 69 0.84 14.77 6.85
C MET A 69 2.19 15.43 6.51
N GLU A 70 2.54 16.53 7.18
CA GLU A 70 3.78 17.30 6.98
C GLU A 70 4.91 16.88 7.94
N ASP A 71 4.66 15.93 8.83
CA ASP A 71 5.69 15.45 9.76
C ASP A 71 6.78 14.65 9.04
N ASP A 72 8.00 14.76 9.54
CA ASP A 72 9.10 13.92 9.08
C ASP A 72 8.74 12.43 9.30
N PRO A 73 8.88 11.55 8.29
CA PRO A 73 8.59 10.12 8.41
C PRO A 73 9.31 9.41 9.56
N MET A 74 10.51 9.87 9.94
CA MET A 74 11.29 9.27 11.03
C MET A 74 10.71 9.57 12.42
N CYS A 75 9.78 10.53 12.54
CA CYS A 75 9.14 10.86 13.82
C CYS A 75 8.41 9.67 14.45
N VAL A 76 7.92 8.71 13.65
CA VAL A 76 7.26 7.48 14.09
C VAL A 76 8.16 6.62 15.01
N LEU A 77 9.47 6.75 14.89
CA LEU A 77 10.45 5.99 15.68
C LEU A 77 10.89 6.72 16.95
N HIS A 78 10.84 8.05 16.95
CA HIS A 78 11.47 8.88 17.97
C HIS A 78 10.51 9.89 18.59
N ALA A 79 10.29 11.03 17.95
CA ALA A 79 9.56 12.16 18.49
C ALA A 79 8.08 11.86 18.76
N LYS A 80 7.47 11.00 17.93
CA LYS A 80 6.07 10.58 18.01
C LYS A 80 5.92 9.05 18.15
N LYS A 81 6.81 8.45 18.95
CA LYS A 81 6.79 7.01 19.21
C LYS A 81 5.52 6.52 19.93
N ASP A 82 4.77 7.41 20.55
CA ASP A 82 3.49 7.17 21.19
C ASP A 82 2.27 7.50 20.32
N SER A 83 2.51 7.85 19.04
CA SER A 83 1.44 8.13 18.09
C SER A 83 0.59 6.90 17.79
N SER A 84 -0.65 7.14 17.35
CA SER A 84 -1.60 6.08 16.99
C SER A 84 -1.00 5.12 15.96
N MET A 85 -0.34 5.63 14.93
CA MET A 85 0.37 4.83 13.92
C MET A 85 1.48 3.98 14.53
N ALA A 86 2.33 4.56 15.38
CA ALA A 86 3.43 3.84 16.02
C ALA A 86 2.94 2.76 17.01
N VAL A 87 1.85 3.04 17.74
CA VAL A 87 1.18 2.09 18.64
C VAL A 87 0.57 0.95 17.83
N ALA A 88 -0.13 1.25 16.72
CA ALA A 88 -0.72 0.25 15.83
C ALA A 88 0.34 -0.69 15.23
N LEU A 89 1.45 -0.14 14.74
CA LEU A 89 2.54 -0.93 14.17
C LEU A 89 3.27 -1.81 15.21
N ARG A 90 3.40 -1.33 16.44
CA ARG A 90 3.93 -2.18 17.53
C ARG A 90 2.98 -3.32 17.89
N ALA A 91 1.68 -3.05 17.99
CA ALA A 91 0.68 -4.08 18.21
C ALA A 91 0.73 -5.17 17.12
N LEU A 92 0.91 -4.77 15.84
CA LEU A 92 1.11 -5.74 14.75
C LEU A 92 2.40 -6.57 14.95
N ARG A 93 3.53 -5.92 15.25
CA ARG A 93 4.80 -6.60 15.52
C ARG A 93 4.69 -7.61 16.66
N ASP A 94 3.95 -7.27 17.69
CA ASP A 94 3.79 -8.09 18.89
C ASP A 94 2.73 -9.20 18.73
N GLY A 95 2.16 -9.34 17.53
CA GLY A 95 1.21 -10.40 17.17
C GLY A 95 -0.21 -10.17 17.67
N GLU A 96 -0.56 -8.93 18.03
CA GLU A 96 -1.89 -8.58 18.53
C GLU A 96 -2.93 -8.36 17.42
N GLY A 97 -2.53 -8.51 16.17
CA GLY A 97 -3.39 -8.47 14.99
C GLY A 97 -2.70 -9.01 13.75
N ASP A 98 -3.47 -9.23 12.70
CA ASP A 98 -3.00 -9.79 11.41
C ASP A 98 -2.58 -8.71 10.40
N ALA A 99 -3.15 -7.50 10.53
CA ALA A 99 -2.85 -6.38 9.63
C ALA A 99 -3.11 -5.02 10.30
N VAL A 100 -2.45 -3.98 9.80
CA VAL A 100 -2.71 -2.58 10.16
C VAL A 100 -3.32 -1.85 8.97
N VAL A 101 -4.33 -1.02 9.24
CA VAL A 101 -4.92 -0.08 8.28
C VAL A 101 -4.71 1.34 8.80
N SER A 102 -4.15 2.20 7.98
CA SER A 102 -3.97 3.63 8.27
C SER A 102 -4.17 4.44 6.99
N THR A 103 -4.75 5.62 7.11
CA THR A 103 -4.87 6.63 6.04
C THR A 103 -4.01 7.87 6.32
N GLY A 104 -3.07 7.75 7.24
CA GLY A 104 -2.16 8.82 7.64
C GLY A 104 -0.96 8.97 6.70
N ASN A 105 0.10 9.60 7.22
CA ASN A 105 1.34 9.89 6.50
C ASN A 105 1.98 8.61 5.96
N THR A 106 1.98 8.44 4.64
CA THR A 106 2.48 7.23 3.95
C THR A 106 3.97 7.00 4.23
N GLY A 107 4.78 8.06 4.30
CA GLY A 107 6.21 7.96 4.61
C GLY A 107 6.44 7.43 6.02
N ALA A 108 5.69 7.91 7.01
CA ALA A 108 5.77 7.43 8.39
C ALA A 108 5.26 5.98 8.51
N LEU A 109 4.19 5.64 7.81
CA LEU A 109 3.68 4.25 7.77
C LEU A 109 4.72 3.30 7.17
N PHE A 110 5.32 3.67 6.03
CA PHE A 110 6.37 2.88 5.37
C PHE A 110 7.62 2.74 6.25
N THR A 111 8.06 3.84 6.89
CA THR A 111 9.20 3.86 7.81
C THR A 111 8.93 2.95 9.01
N GLY A 112 7.77 3.10 9.64
CA GLY A 112 7.37 2.29 10.78
C GLY A 112 7.19 0.82 10.42
N ALA A 113 6.55 0.49 9.30
CA ALA A 113 6.44 -0.88 8.81
C ALA A 113 7.82 -1.50 8.58
N SER A 114 8.76 -0.76 7.98
CA SER A 114 10.11 -1.25 7.69
C SER A 114 10.98 -1.44 8.93
N LEU A 115 10.84 -0.62 9.97
CA LEU A 115 11.76 -0.54 11.10
C LEU A 115 11.15 -1.03 12.44
N ILE A 116 9.83 -0.90 12.64
CA ILE A 116 9.13 -1.42 13.81
C ILE A 116 8.68 -2.86 13.56
N VAL A 117 7.88 -3.11 12.48
CA VAL A 117 7.38 -4.46 12.14
C VAL A 117 8.50 -5.30 11.56
N ARG A 118 9.39 -4.69 10.80
CA ARG A 118 10.55 -5.27 10.11
C ARG A 118 10.18 -6.06 8.84
N ARG A 119 11.19 -6.25 8.03
CA ARG A 119 11.09 -7.02 6.78
C ARG A 119 11.26 -8.51 7.06
N MET A 120 10.69 -9.33 6.17
CA MET A 120 10.94 -10.78 6.16
C MET A 120 12.41 -11.06 5.83
N GLN A 121 12.93 -12.17 6.33
CA GLN A 121 14.29 -12.62 6.03
C GLN A 121 14.46 -12.80 4.51
N GLY A 122 15.57 -12.31 3.97
CA GLY A 122 15.87 -12.35 2.54
C GLY A 122 15.32 -11.16 1.73
N ILE A 123 14.44 -10.33 2.30
CA ILE A 123 13.94 -9.12 1.65
C ILE A 123 14.78 -7.91 2.10
N HIS A 124 15.51 -7.31 1.17
CA HIS A 124 16.42 -6.19 1.46
C HIS A 124 15.69 -4.84 1.53
N ARG A 125 14.60 -4.69 0.77
CA ARG A 125 13.78 -3.47 0.75
C ARG A 125 12.29 -3.80 0.75
N ALA A 126 11.53 -3.12 1.60
CA ALA A 126 10.09 -3.06 1.48
C ALA A 126 9.72 -2.19 0.26
N ALA A 127 8.54 -2.38 -0.28
CA ALA A 127 8.01 -1.59 -1.39
C ALA A 127 6.54 -1.27 -1.16
N ILE A 128 6.05 -0.20 -1.78
CA ILE A 128 4.61 0.10 -1.80
C ILE A 128 4.01 -0.58 -3.03
N ALA A 129 3.02 -1.43 -2.78
CA ALA A 129 2.28 -2.13 -3.81
C ALA A 129 0.92 -1.45 -4.04
N THR A 130 0.64 -1.03 -5.27
CA THR A 130 -0.64 -0.41 -5.64
C THR A 130 -1.31 -1.26 -6.70
N VAL A 131 -2.55 -1.67 -6.45
CA VAL A 131 -3.38 -2.34 -7.45
C VAL A 131 -4.01 -1.29 -8.36
N LEU A 132 -3.63 -1.29 -9.62
CA LEU A 132 -4.27 -0.49 -10.67
C LEU A 132 -5.55 -1.22 -11.10
N ALA A 133 -6.70 -0.56 -10.87
CA ALA A 133 -8.03 -1.13 -11.10
C ALA A 133 -8.43 -1.04 -12.60
N PHE A 134 -7.64 -1.67 -13.46
CA PHE A 134 -7.98 -1.89 -14.86
C PHE A 134 -9.02 -3.02 -15.01
N GLU A 135 -9.43 -3.35 -16.22
CA GLU A 135 -10.33 -4.48 -16.48
C GLU A 135 -9.79 -5.78 -15.84
N LYS A 136 -8.49 -6.03 -16.00
CA LYS A 136 -7.75 -6.99 -15.19
C LYS A 136 -6.81 -6.25 -14.24
N PRO A 137 -6.92 -6.48 -12.92
CA PRO A 137 -6.08 -5.80 -11.95
C PRO A 137 -4.60 -6.04 -12.22
N THR A 138 -3.82 -4.98 -12.24
CA THR A 138 -2.35 -5.03 -12.37
C THR A 138 -1.72 -4.45 -11.11
N LEU A 139 -0.79 -5.16 -10.49
CA LEU A 139 -0.04 -4.68 -9.35
C LEU A 139 1.16 -3.85 -9.82
N LEU A 140 1.24 -2.60 -9.42
CA LEU A 140 2.42 -1.75 -9.61
C LEU A 140 3.27 -1.78 -8.34
N MET A 141 4.54 -2.15 -8.45
CA MET A 141 5.50 -2.27 -7.34
C MET A 141 6.91 -1.93 -7.82
N ASP A 142 7.57 -0.91 -7.32
CA ASP A 142 7.29 -0.02 -6.22
C ASP A 142 6.53 1.23 -6.72
N SER A 143 5.54 1.69 -5.97
CA SER A 143 4.74 2.86 -6.34
C SER A 143 5.05 4.12 -5.53
N GLY A 144 6.24 4.21 -4.89
CA GLY A 144 6.64 5.45 -4.24
C GLY A 144 7.52 5.36 -3.00
N ALA A 145 7.95 4.18 -2.57
CA ALA A 145 8.76 4.04 -1.36
C ALA A 145 10.26 4.24 -1.60
N ASN A 146 10.81 3.66 -2.66
CA ASN A 146 12.24 3.66 -2.94
C ASN A 146 12.53 4.45 -4.21
N VAL A 147 12.86 5.73 -4.06
CA VAL A 147 13.15 6.64 -5.19
C VAL A 147 14.34 6.15 -6.01
N THR A 148 15.35 5.61 -5.34
CA THR A 148 16.53 5.01 -5.99
C THR A 148 16.70 3.57 -5.52
N VAL A 149 16.84 2.66 -6.47
CA VAL A 149 17.02 1.23 -6.20
C VAL A 149 18.28 0.68 -6.85
N GLN A 150 18.80 -0.41 -6.29
CA GLN A 150 19.78 -1.26 -6.95
C GLN A 150 19.06 -2.27 -7.86
N PRO A 151 19.68 -2.74 -8.94
CA PRO A 151 19.04 -3.68 -9.88
C PRO A 151 18.51 -4.97 -9.23
N ASP A 152 19.16 -5.45 -8.17
CA ASP A 152 18.81 -6.65 -7.40
C ASP A 152 17.55 -6.51 -6.54
N PHE A 153 17.05 -5.29 -6.31
CA PHE A 153 15.78 -5.08 -5.60
C PHE A 153 14.57 -5.41 -6.47
N LEU A 154 14.64 -5.19 -7.79
CA LEU A 154 13.51 -5.44 -8.68
C LEU A 154 13.13 -6.93 -8.77
N PRO A 155 14.07 -7.90 -8.79
CA PRO A 155 13.75 -9.31 -8.59
C PRO A 155 13.02 -9.61 -7.27
N GLN A 156 13.38 -8.95 -6.16
CA GLN A 156 12.66 -9.12 -4.90
C GLN A 156 11.22 -8.56 -4.97
N PHE A 157 11.05 -7.41 -5.63
CA PHE A 157 9.72 -6.85 -5.88
C PHE A 157 8.87 -7.78 -6.77
N ALA A 158 9.49 -8.46 -7.75
CA ALA A 158 8.81 -9.44 -8.58
C ALA A 158 8.29 -10.64 -7.76
N VAL A 159 9.10 -11.15 -6.82
CA VAL A 159 8.68 -12.23 -5.91
C VAL A 159 7.53 -11.78 -5.00
N MET A 160 7.69 -10.61 -4.36
CA MET A 160 6.65 -10.06 -3.48
C MET A 160 5.35 -9.79 -4.24
N GLY A 161 5.44 -9.18 -5.42
CA GLY A 161 4.28 -8.90 -6.26
C GLY A 161 3.60 -10.18 -6.74
N SER A 162 4.36 -11.18 -7.13
CA SER A 162 3.81 -12.48 -7.53
C SER A 162 3.08 -13.17 -6.38
N ALA A 163 3.66 -13.17 -5.17
CA ALA A 163 3.01 -13.72 -3.99
C ALA A 163 1.73 -12.96 -3.63
N TYR A 164 1.73 -11.63 -3.79
CA TYR A 164 0.56 -10.78 -3.56
C TYR A 164 -0.58 -11.11 -4.54
N MET A 165 -0.29 -11.16 -5.84
CA MET A 165 -1.30 -11.47 -6.86
C MET A 165 -1.83 -12.90 -6.74
N LYS A 166 -0.99 -13.86 -6.37
CA LYS A 166 -1.43 -15.21 -6.05
C LYS A 166 -2.35 -15.24 -4.84
N GLY A 167 -1.98 -14.57 -3.75
CA GLY A 167 -2.75 -14.57 -2.50
C GLY A 167 -4.11 -13.88 -2.59
N LEU A 168 -4.20 -12.75 -3.30
CA LEU A 168 -5.42 -11.95 -3.38
C LEU A 168 -6.31 -12.29 -4.58
N PHE A 169 -5.71 -12.59 -5.73
CA PHE A 169 -6.43 -12.79 -6.98
C PHE A 169 -6.41 -14.23 -7.49
N GLY A 170 -5.75 -15.15 -6.77
CA GLY A 170 -5.68 -16.56 -7.13
C GLY A 170 -4.88 -16.85 -8.40
N ILE A 171 -4.02 -15.93 -8.85
CA ILE A 171 -3.23 -16.11 -10.06
C ILE A 171 -1.98 -16.95 -9.72
N GLU A 172 -1.99 -18.23 -10.08
CA GLU A 172 -0.94 -19.17 -9.68
C GLU A 172 0.45 -18.79 -10.18
N MET A 173 0.56 -18.29 -11.41
CA MET A 173 1.81 -17.88 -12.05
C MET A 173 1.66 -16.48 -12.65
N PRO A 174 1.68 -15.40 -11.83
CA PRO A 174 1.53 -14.04 -12.32
C PRO A 174 2.61 -13.67 -13.35
N ARG A 175 2.19 -12.99 -14.41
CA ARG A 175 3.09 -12.43 -15.41
C ARG A 175 3.75 -11.19 -14.84
N VAL A 176 5.06 -11.17 -14.78
CA VAL A 176 5.86 -10.05 -14.27
C VAL A 176 6.48 -9.29 -15.43
N GLY A 177 6.14 -8.00 -15.57
CA GLY A 177 6.76 -7.07 -16.51
C GLY A 177 7.70 -6.09 -15.79
N LEU A 178 8.81 -5.72 -16.41
CA LEU A 178 9.66 -4.62 -15.97
C LEU A 178 9.17 -3.33 -16.64
N LEU A 179 8.69 -2.37 -15.83
CA LEU A 179 8.22 -1.09 -16.35
C LEU A 179 9.38 -0.31 -16.99
N ASN A 180 9.24 0.06 -18.24
CA ASN A 180 10.31 0.66 -19.01
C ASN A 180 9.76 1.63 -20.09
N ASN A 181 10.65 2.33 -20.78
CA ASN A 181 10.36 3.27 -21.86
C ASN A 181 10.38 2.64 -23.28
N GLY A 182 10.38 1.32 -23.36
CA GLY A 182 10.34 0.54 -24.59
C GLY A 182 10.39 -0.95 -24.26
N THR A 183 9.97 -1.78 -25.21
CA THR A 183 9.80 -3.24 -25.00
C THR A 183 11.08 -4.05 -25.23
N GLU A 184 12.07 -3.49 -25.95
CA GLU A 184 13.31 -4.19 -26.26
C GLU A 184 14.20 -4.38 -25.01
N ALA A 185 14.90 -5.50 -24.92
CA ALA A 185 15.72 -5.88 -23.77
C ALA A 185 16.86 -4.88 -23.46
N CYS A 186 17.28 -4.07 -24.42
CA CYS A 186 18.33 -3.07 -24.26
C CYS A 186 17.84 -1.69 -23.83
N LYS A 187 16.53 -1.49 -23.68
CA LYS A 187 15.93 -0.21 -23.29
C LYS A 187 16.09 0.09 -21.80
N GLY A 188 15.95 1.37 -21.50
CA GLY A 188 16.07 1.90 -20.13
C GLY A 188 17.48 2.35 -19.77
N THR A 189 17.67 2.63 -18.50
CA THR A 189 18.98 2.98 -17.92
C THR A 189 19.79 1.70 -17.65
N PRO A 190 21.09 1.82 -17.32
CA PRO A 190 21.88 0.65 -16.89
C PRO A 190 21.24 -0.15 -15.76
N MET A 191 20.48 0.50 -14.87
CA MET A 191 19.72 -0.15 -13.79
C MET A 191 18.65 -1.07 -14.34
N GLN A 192 17.79 -0.60 -15.27
CA GLN A 192 16.75 -1.42 -15.89
C GLN A 192 17.34 -2.55 -16.75
N THR A 193 18.40 -2.29 -17.50
CA THR A 193 19.04 -3.31 -18.33
C THR A 193 19.60 -4.46 -17.48
N GLU A 194 20.24 -4.16 -16.35
CA GLU A 194 20.72 -5.18 -15.43
C GLU A 194 19.56 -5.90 -14.72
N ALA A 195 18.52 -5.17 -14.30
CA ALA A 195 17.32 -5.77 -13.72
C ALA A 195 16.62 -6.73 -14.72
N TYR A 196 16.55 -6.34 -15.99
CA TYR A 196 16.03 -7.21 -17.06
C TYR A 196 16.79 -8.54 -17.12
N ARG A 197 18.14 -8.47 -17.12
CA ARG A 197 19.00 -9.65 -17.13
C ARG A 197 18.76 -10.56 -15.93
N LEU A 198 18.63 -9.98 -14.74
CA LEU A 198 18.37 -10.71 -13.51
C LEU A 198 17.00 -11.39 -13.53
N LEU A 199 15.96 -10.67 -13.95
CA LEU A 199 14.59 -11.18 -14.04
C LEU A 199 14.46 -12.29 -15.09
N SER A 200 15.13 -12.16 -16.26
CA SER A 200 15.08 -13.16 -17.34
C SER A 200 15.64 -14.52 -16.92
N GLY A 201 16.58 -14.55 -15.98
CA GLY A 201 17.20 -15.79 -15.47
C GLY A 201 16.57 -16.31 -14.17
N MET A 202 15.53 -15.65 -13.66
CA MET A 202 15.01 -15.92 -12.31
C MET A 202 14.06 -17.12 -12.26
N PRO A 203 14.38 -18.19 -11.54
CA PRO A 203 13.49 -19.35 -11.42
C PRO A 203 12.23 -18.98 -10.60
N GLY A 204 11.09 -19.57 -10.96
CA GLY A 204 9.83 -19.38 -10.25
C GLY A 204 9.09 -18.07 -10.56
N ILE A 205 9.63 -17.21 -11.43
CA ILE A 205 8.99 -15.99 -11.92
C ILE A 205 8.67 -16.15 -13.40
N ARG A 206 7.44 -15.84 -13.78
CA ARG A 206 7.02 -15.76 -15.17
C ARG A 206 7.29 -14.35 -15.71
N PHE A 207 8.55 -14.07 -16.03
CA PHE A 207 8.95 -12.80 -16.60
C PHE A 207 8.48 -12.68 -18.05
N VAL A 208 7.83 -11.56 -18.41
CA VAL A 208 7.29 -11.28 -19.77
C VAL A 208 8.08 -10.20 -20.50
N GLY A 209 9.19 -9.73 -19.94
CA GLY A 209 10.03 -8.70 -20.56
C GLY A 209 9.69 -7.29 -20.06
N ASN A 210 10.17 -6.29 -20.83
CA ASN A 210 9.83 -4.89 -20.59
C ASN A 210 8.37 -4.63 -20.96
N VAL A 211 7.70 -3.78 -20.19
CA VAL A 211 6.35 -3.29 -20.44
C VAL A 211 6.33 -1.76 -20.39
N GLU A 212 5.64 -1.14 -21.33
CA GLU A 212 5.47 0.31 -21.33
C GLU A 212 4.24 0.71 -20.50
N PRO A 213 4.27 1.89 -19.84
CA PRO A 213 3.12 2.36 -19.06
C PRO A 213 1.80 2.36 -19.85
N ASN A 214 1.81 2.83 -21.10
CA ASN A 214 0.63 2.91 -21.96
C ASN A 214 -0.02 1.54 -22.25
N ALA A 215 0.71 0.45 -22.09
CA ALA A 215 0.23 -0.91 -22.33
C ALA A 215 -0.42 -1.56 -21.08
N LEU A 216 -0.13 -1.07 -19.86
CA LEU A 216 -0.62 -1.68 -18.62
C LEU A 216 -2.15 -1.87 -18.56
N PRO A 217 -2.99 -0.94 -19.08
CA PRO A 217 -4.44 -1.14 -19.09
C PRO A 217 -4.93 -2.31 -19.95
N PHE A 218 -4.08 -2.85 -20.83
CA PHE A 218 -4.43 -3.83 -21.86
C PHE A 218 -3.92 -5.25 -21.57
N ASP A 219 -3.88 -5.63 -20.29
CA ASP A 219 -3.60 -7.01 -19.85
C ASP A 219 -2.25 -7.57 -20.28
N VAL A 220 -1.21 -6.75 -20.31
CA VAL A 220 0.15 -7.17 -20.70
C VAL A 220 0.91 -7.90 -19.61
N CYS A 221 0.62 -7.60 -18.33
CA CYS A 221 1.20 -8.26 -17.16
C CYS A 221 0.27 -8.16 -15.95
N ASP A 222 0.51 -9.01 -14.95
CA ASP A 222 -0.23 -9.02 -13.69
C ASP A 222 0.53 -8.24 -12.60
N VAL A 223 1.86 -8.14 -12.73
CA VAL A 223 2.75 -7.37 -11.85
C VAL A 223 3.68 -6.53 -12.72
N ALA A 224 3.67 -5.23 -12.53
CA ALA A 224 4.64 -4.31 -13.13
C ALA A 224 5.65 -3.87 -12.06
N VAL A 225 6.93 -4.27 -12.21
CA VAL A 225 7.99 -3.90 -11.27
C VAL A 225 8.78 -2.70 -11.77
N THR A 226 9.13 -1.81 -10.83
CA THR A 226 9.89 -0.59 -11.13
C THR A 226 10.51 -0.02 -9.85
N ASP A 227 11.33 1.03 -9.98
CA ASP A 227 11.69 1.90 -8.85
C ASP A 227 10.50 2.77 -8.41
N GLY A 228 10.55 3.26 -7.16
CA GLY A 228 9.44 4.03 -6.60
C GLY A 228 9.24 5.41 -7.22
N PHE A 229 10.27 6.01 -7.81
CA PHE A 229 10.14 7.30 -8.51
C PHE A 229 9.34 7.13 -9.80
N THR A 230 9.76 6.22 -10.65
CA THR A 230 9.06 5.88 -11.91
C THR A 230 7.65 5.39 -11.64
N GLY A 231 7.48 4.50 -10.66
CA GLY A 231 6.17 3.96 -10.30
C GLY A 231 5.21 5.03 -9.78
N ASN A 232 5.68 5.96 -8.94
CA ASN A 232 4.84 7.04 -8.44
C ASN A 232 4.42 8.01 -9.57
N ILE A 233 5.33 8.36 -10.47
CA ILE A 233 5.00 9.19 -11.65
C ILE A 233 3.94 8.49 -12.50
N CYS A 234 4.12 7.20 -12.78
CA CYS A 234 3.17 6.40 -13.55
C CYS A 234 1.79 6.38 -12.87
N LEU A 235 1.73 6.10 -11.56
CA LEU A 235 0.50 6.09 -10.77
C LEU A 235 -0.20 7.47 -10.81
N LYS A 236 0.54 8.55 -10.56
CA LYS A 236 -0.01 9.93 -10.55
C LYS A 236 -0.50 10.37 -11.94
N ALA A 237 0.15 9.92 -13.01
CA ALA A 237 -0.32 10.15 -14.38
C ALA A 237 -1.67 9.46 -14.63
N TYR A 238 -1.82 8.19 -14.25
CA TYR A 238 -3.11 7.49 -14.35
C TYR A 238 -4.19 8.13 -13.49
N GLU A 239 -3.90 8.50 -12.24
CA GLU A 239 -4.85 9.21 -11.39
C GLU A 239 -5.32 10.53 -12.02
N GLY A 240 -4.38 11.31 -12.57
CA GLY A 240 -4.67 12.59 -13.22
C GLY A 240 -5.53 12.45 -14.45
N VAL A 241 -5.17 11.54 -15.36
CA VAL A 241 -5.93 11.25 -16.59
C VAL A 241 -7.32 10.73 -16.27
N SER A 242 -7.44 9.81 -15.31
CA SER A 242 -8.74 9.26 -14.87
C SER A 242 -9.66 10.36 -14.32
N LYS A 243 -9.14 11.26 -13.47
CA LYS A 243 -9.90 12.41 -12.95
C LYS A 243 -10.34 13.35 -14.07
N PHE A 244 -9.47 13.60 -15.04
CA PHE A 244 -9.79 14.45 -16.20
C PHE A 244 -10.93 13.85 -17.05
N ILE A 245 -10.83 12.55 -17.38
CA ILE A 245 -11.86 11.83 -18.15
C ILE A 245 -13.19 11.82 -17.41
N LEU A 246 -13.19 11.45 -16.11
CA LEU A 246 -14.40 11.41 -15.30
C LEU A 246 -15.08 12.78 -15.20
N ARG A 247 -14.30 13.84 -15.07
CA ARG A 247 -14.84 15.23 -15.08
C ARG A 247 -15.48 15.56 -16.44
N GLY A 248 -14.84 15.19 -17.55
CA GLY A 248 -15.38 15.39 -18.88
C GLY A 248 -16.69 14.65 -19.10
N LEU A 249 -16.73 13.36 -18.74
CA LEU A 249 -17.96 12.55 -18.82
C LEU A 249 -19.08 13.13 -17.96
N LYS A 250 -18.78 13.53 -16.71
CA LYS A 250 -19.77 14.17 -15.84
C LYS A 250 -20.37 15.42 -16.48
N ASN A 251 -19.57 16.27 -17.11
CA ASN A 251 -20.05 17.47 -17.79
C ASN A 251 -20.94 17.15 -19.01
N ILE A 252 -20.75 16.00 -19.67
CA ILE A 252 -21.55 15.60 -20.83
C ILE A 252 -22.89 14.99 -20.40
N PHE A 253 -22.90 14.18 -19.33
CA PHE A 253 -24.09 13.40 -18.96
C PHE A 253 -24.91 13.97 -17.82
N MET A 254 -24.43 15.01 -17.12
CA MET A 254 -25.12 15.64 -15.97
C MET A 254 -25.48 17.12 -16.21
N THR A 255 -25.47 17.56 -17.47
CA THR A 255 -26.16 18.75 -17.95
C THR A 255 -27.55 18.35 -18.41
#